data_6f91cfc076b68b84525e06536360a8e8
#
_entry.id   6f91cfc076b68b84525e06536360a8e8
#
_cell.length_a   1.000
_cell.length_b   1.000
_cell.length_c   1.000
_cell.angle_alpha   90.00
_cell.angle_beta   90.00
_cell.angle_gamma   90.00
#
_symmetry.space_group_name_H-M   'P 1'
#
loop_
_entity.id
_entity.type
_entity.pdbx_description
1 polymer ?
#
loop_
_entity_poly.entity_id
_entity_poly.type
_entity_poly.pdbx_seq_one_letter_code
_entity_poly.pdbx_strand_id
1 'polypeptide(L)'
;MPTDASTSSALASAIENLAAGRPLDVESARLAVGAILDGTAGEVETAAFLTALHVKGETGDELLGADQAIRERMIPLDPGR
;
A
#
# COMPACT_ATOMS: atom_id res chain seq x y z
N MET A 1 18.50 -12.90 6.16
CA MET A 1 18.42 -12.30 5.26
C MET A 1 17.21 -11.86 4.80
N PRO A 2 17.00 -10.86 4.63
CA PRO A 2 15.82 -10.30 4.34
C PRO A 2 15.40 -10.59 3.05
N THR A 3 14.63 -11.39 2.89
CA THR A 3 14.29 -11.74 1.69
C THR A 3 13.31 -10.92 1.04
N ASP A 4 12.49 -10.24 1.65
CA ASP A 4 11.51 -9.44 0.99
C ASP A 4 11.89 -8.03 1.03
N ALA A 5 13.12 -7.75 0.78
CA ALA A 5 13.61 -6.40 0.93
C ALA A 5 12.85 -5.42 0.08
N SER A 6 12.49 -5.79 -1.15
CA SER A 6 11.82 -4.82 -2.00
C SER A 6 10.43 -4.47 -1.49
N THR A 7 9.69 -5.46 -0.99
CA THR A 7 8.37 -5.21 -0.46
C THR A 7 8.46 -4.41 0.82
N SER A 8 9.36 -4.81 1.70
CA SER A 8 9.53 -4.08 2.95
C SER A 8 9.97 -2.66 2.70
N SER A 9 10.85 -2.46 1.71
CA SER A 9 11.31 -1.13 1.41
C SER A 9 10.20 -0.23 0.89
N ALA A 10 9.32 -0.78 0.06
CA ALA A 10 8.24 0.02 -0.48
C ALA A 10 7.33 0.49 0.64
N LEU A 11 6.99 -0.40 1.57
CA LEU A 11 6.10 -0.04 2.65
C LEU A 11 6.80 0.91 3.63
N ALA A 12 8.06 0.65 3.94
CA ALA A 12 8.80 1.52 4.84
C ALA A 12 8.93 2.92 4.28
N SER A 13 9.24 3.04 3.00
CA SER A 13 9.32 4.35 2.36
C SER A 13 7.98 5.06 2.38
N ALA A 14 6.91 4.33 2.14
CA ALA A 14 5.57 4.91 2.16
C ALA A 14 5.26 5.46 3.55
N ILE A 15 5.56 4.69 4.59
CA ILE A 15 5.30 5.11 5.94
C ILE A 15 6.09 6.38 6.26
N GLU A 16 7.35 6.43 5.86
CA GLU A 16 8.17 7.60 6.12
C GLU A 16 7.61 8.84 5.43
N ASN A 17 7.20 8.69 4.18
CA ASN A 17 6.64 9.82 3.45
C ASN A 17 5.34 10.30 4.10
N LEU A 18 4.47 9.38 4.47
CA LEU A 18 3.21 9.76 5.07
C LEU A 18 3.43 10.40 6.44
N ALA A 19 4.36 9.88 7.22
CA ALA A 19 4.64 10.45 8.53
C ALA A 19 5.19 11.86 8.42
N ALA A 20 5.87 12.15 7.31
CA ALA A 20 6.38 13.49 7.07
C ALA A 20 5.35 14.39 6.40
N GLY A 21 4.16 13.90 6.19
CA GLY A 21 3.11 14.69 5.57
C GLY A 21 3.18 14.73 4.06
N ARG A 22 4.02 13.91 3.45
CA ARG A 22 4.16 13.90 2.00
C ARG A 22 3.23 12.87 1.39
N PRO A 23 2.55 13.21 0.32
CA PRO A 23 1.65 12.25 -0.29
C PRO A 23 2.41 11.19 -1.10
N LEU A 24 1.78 10.07 -1.32
CA LEU A 24 2.34 9.04 -2.17
C LEU A 24 1.79 9.24 -3.57
N ASP A 25 2.60 8.91 -4.57
CA ASP A 25 2.07 8.89 -5.91
C ASP A 25 1.33 7.57 -6.12
N VAL A 26 0.72 7.44 -7.28
CA VAL A 26 -0.12 6.26 -7.57
C VAL A 26 0.68 4.98 -7.43
N GLU A 27 1.89 4.96 -7.99
CA GLU A 27 2.69 3.75 -7.97
C GLU A 27 3.12 3.37 -6.56
N SER A 28 3.55 4.34 -5.77
CA SER A 28 3.97 4.07 -4.40
C SER A 28 2.81 3.56 -3.57
N ALA A 29 1.63 4.14 -3.75
CA ALA A 29 0.44 3.69 -3.04
C ALA A 29 0.07 2.28 -3.47
N ARG A 30 0.15 2.00 -4.77
CA ARG A 30 -0.18 0.68 -5.28
C ARG A 30 0.74 -0.40 -4.68
N LEU A 31 2.03 -0.10 -4.62
CA LEU A 31 2.98 -1.06 -4.07
C LEU A 31 2.78 -1.26 -2.58
N ALA A 32 2.55 -0.19 -1.84
CA ALA A 32 2.36 -0.30 -0.40
C ALA A 32 1.09 -1.07 -0.06
N VAL A 33 -0.02 -0.72 -0.71
CA VAL A 33 -1.27 -1.40 -0.44
C VAL A 33 -1.19 -2.84 -0.91
N GLY A 34 -0.49 -3.07 -2.04
CA GLY A 34 -0.29 -4.42 -2.53
C GLY A 34 0.43 -5.30 -1.53
N ALA A 35 1.46 -4.76 -0.87
CA ALA A 35 2.19 -5.53 0.14
C ALA A 35 1.28 -5.92 1.29
N ILE A 36 0.38 -5.04 1.68
CA ILE A 36 -0.55 -5.34 2.74
C ILE A 36 -1.53 -6.43 2.30
N LEU A 37 -2.07 -6.29 1.10
CA LEU A 37 -3.06 -7.24 0.61
C LEU A 37 -2.46 -8.62 0.38
N ASP A 38 -1.19 -8.66 0.02
CA ASP A 38 -0.51 -9.94 -0.21
C ASP A 38 -0.08 -10.61 1.09
N GLY A 39 -0.24 -9.94 2.20
CA GLY A 39 0.13 -10.52 3.48
C GLY A 39 1.62 -10.51 3.74
N THR A 40 2.39 -9.75 2.96
CA THR A 40 3.84 -9.72 3.16
C THR A 40 4.25 -8.63 4.13
N ALA A 41 3.33 -7.76 4.52
CA ALA A 41 3.63 -6.72 5.50
C ALA A 41 3.27 -7.23 6.88
N GLY A 42 4.05 -6.86 7.87
CA GLY A 42 3.73 -7.23 9.23
C GLY A 42 2.58 -6.41 9.77
N GLU A 43 2.04 -6.85 10.89
CA GLU A 43 0.91 -6.14 11.50
C GLU A 43 1.31 -4.74 11.94
N VAL A 44 2.52 -4.60 12.47
CA VAL A 44 2.98 -3.31 12.95
C VAL A 44 3.13 -2.34 11.80
N GLU A 45 3.73 -2.79 10.70
CA GLU A 45 3.90 -1.92 9.55
C GLU A 45 2.57 -1.55 8.92
N THR A 46 1.65 -2.51 8.87
CA THR A 46 0.33 -2.24 8.32
C THR A 46 -0.39 -1.19 9.16
N ALA A 47 -0.35 -1.34 10.49
CA ALA A 47 -0.98 -0.38 11.37
C ALA A 47 -0.33 0.99 11.24
N ALA A 48 0.99 1.03 11.14
CA ALA A 48 1.71 2.29 10.98
C ALA A 48 1.32 2.98 9.68
N PHE A 49 1.23 2.22 8.60
CA PHE A 49 0.86 2.77 7.31
C PHE A 49 -0.55 3.36 7.35
N LEU A 50 -1.50 2.59 7.86
CA LEU A 50 -2.89 3.03 7.89
C LEU A 50 -3.06 4.24 8.80
N THR A 51 -2.38 4.24 9.94
CA THR A 51 -2.46 5.37 10.86
C THR A 51 -1.87 6.61 10.24
N ALA A 52 -0.69 6.49 9.62
CA ALA A 52 -0.05 7.63 9.01
C ALA A 52 -0.89 8.18 7.86
N LEU A 53 -1.49 7.30 7.07
CA LEU A 53 -2.34 7.71 5.99
C LEU A 53 -3.57 8.45 6.51
N HIS A 54 -4.16 7.93 7.57
CA HIS A 54 -5.35 8.55 8.15
C HIS A 54 -5.04 9.93 8.72
N VAL A 55 -3.93 10.04 9.42
CA VAL A 55 -3.55 11.32 10.02
C VAL A 55 -3.27 12.37 8.95
N LYS A 56 -2.59 11.96 7.89
CA LYS A 56 -2.29 12.90 6.82
C LYS A 56 -3.52 13.21 5.97
N GLY A 57 -4.39 12.26 5.79
CA GLY A 57 -5.53 12.39 4.89
C GLY A 57 -5.18 11.84 3.51
N GLU A 58 -6.03 11.01 2.97
CA GLU A 58 -5.78 10.37 1.69
C GLU A 58 -5.91 11.37 0.55
N THR A 59 -5.10 11.20 -0.47
CA THR A 59 -5.21 12.00 -1.69
C THR A 59 -5.84 11.14 -2.77
N GLY A 60 -6.26 11.78 -3.86
CA GLY A 60 -6.82 11.04 -4.98
C GLY A 60 -5.84 10.04 -5.57
N ASP A 61 -4.56 10.42 -5.68
CA ASP A 61 -3.55 9.50 -6.21
C ASP A 61 -3.36 8.30 -5.30
N GLU A 62 -3.41 8.52 -4.00
CA GLU A 62 -3.27 7.41 -3.07
C GLU A 62 -4.45 6.47 -3.17
N LEU A 63 -5.64 7.01 -3.32
CA LEU A 63 -6.82 6.18 -3.47
C LEU A 63 -6.80 5.43 -4.80
N LEU A 64 -6.32 6.07 -5.85
CA LEU A 64 -6.20 5.41 -7.14
C LEU A 64 -5.21 4.25 -7.08
N GLY A 65 -4.07 4.47 -6.44
CA GLY A 65 -3.09 3.40 -6.28
C GLY A 65 -3.64 2.23 -5.48
N ALA A 66 -4.36 2.54 -4.40
CA ALA A 66 -4.97 1.50 -3.60
C ALA A 66 -6.00 0.72 -4.41
N ASP A 67 -6.81 1.43 -5.20
CA ASP A 67 -7.79 0.78 -6.04
C ASP A 67 -7.13 -0.16 -7.05
N GLN A 68 -6.04 0.28 -7.65
CA GLN A 68 -5.33 -0.56 -8.59
C GLN A 68 -4.78 -1.81 -7.92
N ALA A 69 -4.24 -1.67 -6.70
CA ALA A 69 -3.70 -2.82 -5.98
C ALA A 69 -4.80 -3.83 -5.69
N ILE A 70 -5.97 -3.35 -5.32
CA ILE A 70 -7.09 -4.22 -5.03
C ILE A 70 -7.54 -4.93 -6.31
N ARG A 71 -7.66 -4.19 -7.40
CA ARG A 71 -8.12 -4.79 -8.65
C ARG A 71 -7.16 -5.85 -9.16
N GLU A 72 -5.88 -5.63 -8.98
CA GLU A 72 -4.89 -6.61 -9.44
C GLU A 72 -5.02 -7.92 -8.71
N ARG A 73 -5.55 -7.90 -7.50
CA ARG A 73 -5.67 -9.10 -6.70
C ARG A 73 -7.05 -9.71 -6.71
N MET A 74 -8.04 -8.99 -7.28
CA MET A 74 -9.33 -9.53 -7.40
C MET A 74 -9.31 -10.41 -8.58
N ILE A 75 -9.51 -11.65 -8.36
CA ILE A 75 -9.54 -12.51 -9.44
C ILE A 75 -10.72 -12.28 -10.15
N PRO A 76 -10.65 -12.16 -11.33
CA PRO A 76 -11.74 -11.90 -12.12
C PRO A 76 -12.57 -13.05 -12.04
N LEU A 77 -13.37 -13.08 -11.30
CA LEU A 77 -14.24 -14.01 -11.28
C LEU A 77 -14.96 -13.95 -12.39
N ASP A 78 -14.81 -14.31 -13.22
CA ASP A 78 -15.44 -14.22 -14.25
C ASP A 78 -16.59 -14.58 -14.18
N PRO A 79 -17.21 -14.15 -14.06
CA PRO A 79 -18.42 -14.35 -13.90
C PRO A 79 -18.98 -15.01 -14.91
N GLY A 80 -18.73 -15.38 -15.38
CA GLY A 80 -19.28 -15.88 -16.14
C GLY A 80 -19.45 -16.16 -16.77
N ARG A 81 -19.25 -16.23 -16.57
CA ARG A 81 -19.33 -16.43 -16.87
C ARG A 81 -19.60 -16.72 -17.01
#